data_84af03d4ed684282c8446b6b2d8074e5
#
_entry.id   84af03d4ed684282c8446b6b2d8074e5
#
_cell.length_a   1.000
_cell.length_b   1.000
_cell.length_c   1.000
_cell.angle_alpha   90.00
_cell.angle_beta   90.00
_cell.angle_gamma   90.00
#
_symmetry.space_group_name_H-M   'P 1'
#
loop_
_entity.id
_entity.type
_entity.pdbx_description
1 polymer ?
#
loop_
_entity_poly.entity_id
_entity_poly.type
_entity_poly.pdbx_seq_one_letter_code
_entity_poly.pdbx_strand_id
1 'polypeptide(L)'
;MEKIVVYTDGGCSGNPGPGGWACVVIDGDDARELSGGSRSTTNNQMELTAAINALSVIYNTPRFKSRKIEVNIDSQYVKNGITSWISKWKVNGWKTASKKPVVNQELWQQLDKLNSALDVEWKWVKGHAGVEYNEICDSLCQKQINLFK
;
A
#
# COMPACT_ATOMS: atom_id res chain seq x y z
N MET A 1 -19.09 -10.09 11.68
CA MET A 1 -18.92 -8.75 11.08
C MET A 1 -18.27 -8.87 9.71
N GLU A 2 -18.72 -8.05 8.79
CA GLU A 2 -18.11 -8.01 7.47
C GLU A 2 -16.68 -7.52 7.56
N LYS A 3 -15.85 -8.00 6.65
CA LYS A 3 -14.46 -7.53 6.59
C LYS A 3 -14.37 -6.12 6.01
N ILE A 4 -13.30 -5.42 6.38
CA ILE A 4 -12.94 -4.16 5.77
C ILE A 4 -12.24 -4.48 4.45
N VAL A 5 -12.64 -3.84 3.36
CA VAL A 5 -12.05 -4.06 2.04
C VAL A 5 -11.25 -2.83 1.65
N VAL A 6 -10.03 -3.04 1.18
CA VAL A 6 -9.11 -1.97 0.81
C VAL A 6 -8.64 -2.15 -0.63
N TYR A 7 -8.58 -1.04 -1.37
CA TYR A 7 -7.93 -0.96 -2.67
C TYR A 7 -6.83 0.08 -2.60
N THR A 8 -5.70 -0.18 -3.24
CA THR A 8 -4.55 0.73 -3.23
C THR A 8 -3.98 0.89 -4.64
N ASP A 9 -3.33 2.01 -4.89
CA ASP A 9 -2.58 2.26 -6.12
C ASP A 9 -1.47 3.27 -5.85
N GLY A 10 -0.42 3.20 -6.63
CA GLY A 10 0.69 4.13 -6.58
C GLY A 10 1.44 4.15 -7.88
N GLY A 11 2.05 5.29 -8.20
CA GLY A 11 2.80 5.41 -9.43
C GLY A 11 3.59 6.70 -9.47
N CYS A 12 4.39 6.86 -10.51
CA CYS A 12 5.11 8.09 -10.74
C CYS A 12 5.34 8.34 -12.23
N SER A 13 5.57 9.62 -12.57
CA SER A 13 5.92 10.04 -13.91
C SER A 13 7.44 10.13 -13.97
N GLY A 14 8.07 9.15 -14.64
CA GLY A 14 9.51 8.93 -14.50
C GLY A 14 9.77 8.12 -13.22
N ASN A 15 10.91 7.48 -13.12
CA ASN A 15 11.21 6.63 -11.97
C ASN A 15 12.70 6.76 -11.62
N PRO A 16 13.10 7.74 -10.78
CA PRO A 16 12.27 8.60 -9.94
C PRO A 16 11.64 9.78 -10.68
N GLY A 17 10.63 10.36 -10.05
CA GLY A 17 9.93 11.54 -10.58
C GLY A 17 8.73 11.90 -9.73
N PRO A 18 7.87 12.83 -10.19
CA PRO A 18 6.63 13.15 -9.49
C PRO A 18 5.76 11.90 -9.36
N GLY A 19 5.27 11.65 -8.18
CA GLY A 19 4.48 10.46 -7.91
C GLY A 19 3.26 10.72 -7.05
N GLY A 20 2.35 9.75 -7.04
CA GLY A 20 1.15 9.81 -6.24
C GLY A 20 0.76 8.42 -5.75
N TRP A 21 -0.04 8.41 -4.70
CA TRP A 21 -0.62 7.20 -4.14
C TRP A 21 -2.08 7.46 -3.80
N ALA A 22 -2.85 6.40 -3.76
CA ALA A 22 -4.25 6.48 -3.36
C ALA A 22 -4.71 5.17 -2.73
N CYS A 23 -5.69 5.26 -1.85
CA CYS A 23 -6.35 4.08 -1.32
C CYS A 23 -7.83 4.38 -1.04
N VAL A 24 -8.64 3.33 -1.05
CA VAL A 24 -10.05 3.38 -0.66
C VAL A 24 -10.25 2.33 0.42
N VAL A 25 -10.80 2.75 1.56
CA VAL A 25 -11.12 1.88 2.70
C VAL A 25 -12.62 1.75 2.79
N ILE A 26 -13.14 0.54 2.68
CA ILE A 26 -14.58 0.28 2.52
C ILE A 26 -15.11 -0.52 3.71
N ASP A 27 -16.13 0.01 4.35
CA ASP A 27 -16.93 -0.68 5.37
C ASP A 27 -18.39 -0.68 4.91
N GLY A 28 -18.83 -1.79 4.31
CA GLY A 28 -20.18 -1.87 3.75
C GLY A 28 -20.41 -0.83 2.67
N ASP A 29 -21.33 0.09 2.92
CA ASP A 29 -21.66 1.17 1.98
C ASP A 29 -20.80 2.42 2.18
N ASP A 30 -19.98 2.46 3.21
CA ASP A 30 -19.13 3.59 3.53
C ASP A 30 -17.74 3.40 2.90
N ALA A 31 -17.33 4.31 2.05
CA ALA A 31 -16.03 4.26 1.40
C ALA A 31 -15.27 5.55 1.66
N ARG A 32 -14.04 5.42 2.17
CA ARG A 32 -13.16 6.56 2.43
C ARG A 32 -12.01 6.55 1.44
N GLU A 33 -11.81 7.67 0.77
CA GLU A 33 -10.74 7.87 -0.19
C GLU A 33 -9.62 8.67 0.45
N LEU A 34 -8.37 8.20 0.25
CA LEU A 34 -7.18 8.93 0.68
C LEU A 34 -6.21 8.98 -0.47
N SER A 35 -5.49 10.09 -0.58
CA SER A 35 -4.46 10.23 -1.61
C SER A 35 -3.39 11.22 -1.17
N GLY A 36 -2.25 11.16 -1.82
CA GLY A 36 -1.13 12.04 -1.56
C GLY A 36 -0.08 11.89 -2.65
N GLY A 37 0.99 12.65 -2.56
CA GLY A 37 2.03 12.59 -3.59
C GLY A 37 3.34 13.20 -3.14
N SER A 38 4.31 13.17 -4.06
CA SER A 38 5.65 13.69 -3.83
C SER A 38 6.24 14.16 -5.15
N ARG A 39 7.10 15.18 -5.09
CA ARG A 39 7.80 15.71 -6.28
C ARG A 39 8.83 14.74 -6.82
N SER A 40 9.44 13.93 -5.96
CA SER A 40 10.47 12.99 -6.36
C SER A 40 10.34 11.72 -5.56
N THR A 41 9.91 10.65 -6.22
CA THR A 41 9.68 9.37 -5.57
C THR A 41 9.79 8.25 -6.62
N THR A 42 9.51 7.02 -6.22
CA THR A 42 9.50 5.88 -7.12
C THR A 42 8.15 5.19 -7.08
N ASN A 43 7.87 4.40 -8.10
CA ASN A 43 6.67 3.57 -8.17
C ASN A 43 6.51 2.74 -6.89
N ASN A 44 7.58 2.03 -6.50
CA ASN A 44 7.53 1.13 -5.33
C ASN A 44 7.29 1.89 -4.03
N GLN A 45 7.88 3.09 -3.87
CA GLN A 45 7.63 3.91 -2.69
C GLN A 45 6.17 4.33 -2.61
N MET A 46 5.57 4.71 -3.73
CA MET A 46 4.17 5.13 -3.75
C MET A 46 3.21 3.95 -3.48
N GLU A 47 3.51 2.78 -4.02
CA GLU A 47 2.74 1.56 -3.74
C GLU A 47 2.79 1.19 -2.25
N LEU A 48 3.98 1.23 -1.65
CA LEU A 48 4.14 1.00 -0.20
C LEU A 48 3.39 2.04 0.62
N THR A 49 3.51 3.31 0.23
CA THR A 49 2.88 4.41 0.96
C THR A 49 1.36 4.30 0.95
N ALA A 50 0.77 3.88 -0.17
CA ALA A 50 -0.67 3.65 -0.24
C ALA A 50 -1.13 2.57 0.76
N ALA A 51 -0.42 1.46 0.80
CA ALA A 51 -0.74 0.36 1.73
C ALA A 51 -0.57 0.79 3.19
N ILE A 52 0.52 1.51 3.50
CA ILE A 52 0.78 2.00 4.85
C ILE A 52 -0.33 2.94 5.31
N ASN A 53 -0.73 3.89 4.47
CA ASN A 53 -1.78 4.85 4.83
C ASN A 53 -3.12 4.17 5.04
N ALA A 54 -3.48 3.21 4.20
CA ALA A 54 -4.72 2.46 4.35
C ALA A 54 -4.76 1.72 5.70
N LEU A 55 -3.70 0.97 6.02
CA LEU A 55 -3.64 0.23 7.27
C LEU A 55 -3.52 1.13 8.49
N SER A 56 -2.86 2.30 8.37
CA SER A 56 -2.79 3.28 9.46
C SER A 56 -4.17 3.82 9.83
N VAL A 57 -4.98 4.15 8.84
CA VAL A 57 -6.36 4.61 9.08
C VAL A 57 -7.16 3.54 9.81
N ILE A 58 -7.04 2.30 9.39
CA ILE A 58 -7.75 1.18 10.03
C ILE A 58 -7.27 0.99 11.46
N TYR A 59 -5.96 1.00 11.67
CA TYR A 59 -5.36 0.83 13.01
C TYR A 59 -5.83 1.92 13.97
N ASN A 60 -6.01 3.15 13.48
CA ASN A 60 -6.42 4.29 14.29
C ASN A 60 -7.94 4.47 14.36
N THR A 61 -8.72 3.56 13.79
CA THR A 61 -10.19 3.58 13.87
C THR A 61 -10.63 2.38 14.71
N PRO A 62 -10.99 2.60 15.99
CA PRO A 62 -11.25 1.48 16.91
C PRO A 62 -12.27 0.46 16.40
N ARG A 63 -13.32 0.90 15.69
CA ARG A 63 -14.34 -0.01 15.18
C ARG A 63 -13.85 -0.89 14.02
N PHE A 64 -12.70 -0.55 13.42
CA PHE A 64 -12.12 -1.33 12.31
C PHE A 64 -11.01 -2.26 12.77
N LYS A 65 -10.29 -1.87 13.83
CA LYS A 65 -9.02 -2.47 14.22
C LYS A 65 -9.08 -3.97 14.50
N SER A 66 -10.20 -4.45 15.03
CA SER A 66 -10.37 -5.88 15.38
C SER A 66 -10.99 -6.70 14.27
N ARG A 67 -11.31 -6.09 13.13
CA ARG A 67 -11.98 -6.77 12.03
C ARG A 67 -10.98 -7.33 11.04
N LYS A 68 -11.40 -8.33 10.30
CA LYS A 68 -10.61 -8.89 9.21
C LYS A 68 -10.52 -7.86 8.08
N ILE A 69 -9.33 -7.72 7.49
CA ILE A 69 -9.05 -6.76 6.43
C ILE A 69 -8.63 -7.50 5.17
N GLU A 70 -9.24 -7.16 4.05
CA GLU A 70 -8.86 -7.68 2.75
C GLU A 70 -8.24 -6.52 1.95
N VAL A 71 -6.95 -6.61 1.61
CA VAL A 71 -6.27 -5.62 0.80
C VAL A 71 -6.13 -6.14 -0.63
N ASN A 72 -6.75 -5.44 -1.57
CA ASN A 72 -6.66 -5.73 -3.00
C ASN A 72 -5.59 -4.83 -3.61
N ILE A 73 -4.52 -5.42 -4.10
CA ILE A 73 -3.33 -4.70 -4.52
C ILE A 73 -2.85 -5.22 -5.88
N ASP A 74 -2.48 -4.31 -6.78
CA ASP A 74 -1.95 -4.68 -8.08
C ASP A 74 -0.41 -4.75 -8.08
N SER A 75 0.24 -4.25 -7.04
CA SER A 75 1.69 -4.30 -6.91
C SER A 75 2.15 -5.67 -6.45
N GLN A 76 2.79 -6.43 -7.32
CA GLN A 76 3.42 -7.68 -6.93
C GLN A 76 4.59 -7.45 -5.98
N TYR A 77 5.28 -6.32 -6.13
CA TYR A 77 6.39 -5.94 -5.24
C TYR A 77 5.93 -5.87 -3.79
N VAL A 78 4.84 -5.14 -3.52
CA VAL A 78 4.32 -5.00 -2.16
C VAL A 78 3.78 -6.33 -1.65
N LYS A 79 2.97 -7.02 -2.45
CA LYS A 79 2.38 -8.30 -2.03
C LYS A 79 3.46 -9.34 -1.71
N ASN A 80 4.42 -9.51 -2.61
CA ASN A 80 5.48 -10.50 -2.41
C ASN A 80 6.39 -10.14 -1.25
N GLY A 81 6.68 -8.86 -1.08
CA GLY A 81 7.50 -8.39 0.02
C GLY A 81 6.87 -8.68 1.37
N ILE A 82 5.61 -8.29 1.56
CA ILE A 82 4.94 -8.43 2.85
C ILE A 82 4.60 -9.88 3.18
N THR A 83 4.37 -10.73 2.18
CA THR A 83 4.01 -12.13 2.40
C THR A 83 5.19 -13.08 2.40
N SER A 84 6.32 -12.71 1.83
CA SER A 84 7.47 -13.61 1.65
C SER A 84 8.81 -13.00 2.05
N TRP A 85 9.22 -11.88 1.47
CA TRP A 85 10.57 -11.36 1.63
C TRP A 85 10.85 -10.85 3.04
N ILE A 86 9.86 -10.26 3.68
CA ILE A 86 10.03 -9.57 4.96
C ILE A 86 10.46 -10.52 6.07
N SER A 87 10.01 -11.76 6.04
CA SER A 87 10.41 -12.76 7.04
C SER A 87 11.91 -13.06 6.96
N LYS A 88 12.48 -13.09 5.76
CA LYS A 88 13.92 -13.27 5.56
C LYS A 88 14.69 -12.04 6.00
N TRP A 89 14.20 -10.85 5.67
CA TRP A 89 14.87 -9.61 6.07
C TRP A 89 14.92 -9.45 7.58
N LYS A 90 13.86 -9.82 8.29
CA LYS A 90 13.83 -9.76 9.76
C LYS A 90 14.89 -10.67 10.38
N VAL A 91 15.08 -11.85 9.82
CA VAL A 91 16.11 -12.80 10.28
C VAL A 91 17.52 -12.29 9.95
N ASN A 92 17.69 -11.63 8.81
CA ASN A 92 19.00 -11.17 8.33
C ASN A 92 19.34 -9.74 8.77
N GLY A 93 18.61 -9.16 9.71
CA GLY A 93 18.87 -7.80 10.20
C GLY A 93 18.58 -6.71 9.17
N TRP A 94 17.58 -6.94 8.31
CA TRP A 94 17.15 -6.01 7.26
C TRP A 94 18.24 -5.75 6.22
N LYS A 95 18.97 -6.81 5.89
CA LYS A 95 20.00 -6.77 4.85
C LYS A 95 19.69 -7.79 3.75
N THR A 96 20.07 -7.47 2.53
CA THR A 96 19.95 -8.38 1.39
C THR A 96 21.00 -9.50 1.48
N ALA A 97 20.92 -10.47 0.57
CA ALA A 97 21.91 -11.55 0.48
C ALA A 97 23.33 -11.02 0.28
N SER A 98 23.49 -9.87 -0.36
CA SER A 98 24.80 -9.21 -0.56
C SER A 98 25.18 -8.29 0.60
N LYS A 99 24.50 -8.38 1.73
CA LYS A 99 24.74 -7.62 2.97
C LYS A 99 24.53 -6.11 2.84
N LYS A 100 23.78 -5.69 1.84
CA LYS A 100 23.38 -4.28 1.67
C LYS A 100 22.05 -4.03 2.38
N PRO A 101 21.79 -2.79 2.86
CA PRO A 101 20.50 -2.47 3.45
C PRO A 101 19.37 -2.73 2.45
N VAL A 102 18.23 -3.21 2.95
CA VAL A 102 17.03 -3.41 2.12
C VAL A 102 16.55 -2.06 1.59
N VAL A 103 16.29 -1.98 0.29
CA VAL A 103 15.74 -0.76 -0.33
C VAL A 103 14.35 -0.51 0.24
N ASN A 104 14.05 0.75 0.55
CA ASN A 104 12.79 1.18 1.18
C ASN A 104 12.58 0.56 2.57
N GLN A 105 13.65 0.27 3.28
CA GLN A 105 13.62 -0.42 4.57
C GLN A 105 12.64 0.22 5.55
N GLU A 106 12.65 1.56 5.69
CA GLU A 106 11.77 2.24 6.64
C GLU A 106 10.29 2.02 6.30
N LEU A 107 9.94 2.09 5.02
CA LEU A 107 8.57 1.85 4.57
C LEU A 107 8.16 0.40 4.83
N TRP A 108 9.06 -0.55 4.55
CA TRP A 108 8.80 -1.96 4.82
C TRP A 108 8.61 -2.24 6.30
N GLN A 109 9.39 -1.60 7.15
CA GLN A 109 9.27 -1.76 8.61
C GLN A 109 7.94 -1.20 9.12
N GLN A 110 7.51 -0.05 8.60
CA GLN A 110 6.21 0.53 8.94
C GLN A 110 5.06 -0.40 8.52
N LEU A 111 5.13 -0.93 7.30
CA LEU A 111 4.10 -1.83 6.79
C LEU A 111 4.05 -3.13 7.58
N ASP A 112 5.20 -3.70 7.91
CA ASP A 112 5.29 -4.92 8.72
C ASP A 112 4.66 -4.74 10.08
N LYS A 113 4.93 -3.61 10.73
CA LYS A 113 4.38 -3.30 12.04
C LYS A 113 2.86 -3.26 12.01
N LEU A 114 2.29 -2.60 11.01
CA LEU A 114 0.84 -2.53 10.83
C LEU A 114 0.25 -3.89 10.47
N ASN A 115 0.89 -4.61 9.57
CA ASN A 115 0.44 -5.94 9.16
C ASN A 115 0.42 -6.92 10.33
N SER A 116 1.40 -6.83 11.22
CA SER A 116 1.48 -7.69 12.41
C SER A 116 0.44 -7.33 13.46
N ALA A 117 0.03 -6.06 13.52
CA ALA A 117 -0.95 -5.57 14.49
C ALA A 117 -2.41 -5.79 14.06
N LEU A 118 -2.63 -6.10 12.79
CA LEU A 118 -3.97 -6.23 12.19
C LEU A 118 -4.12 -7.62 11.55
N ASP A 119 -5.37 -8.03 11.31
CA ASP A 119 -5.68 -9.29 10.62
C ASP A 119 -5.87 -9.01 9.14
N VAL A 120 -4.80 -9.09 8.37
CA VAL A 120 -4.77 -8.68 6.95
C VAL A 120 -4.59 -9.87 6.02
N GLU A 121 -5.47 -9.96 5.04
CA GLU A 121 -5.35 -10.88 3.90
C GLU A 121 -4.96 -10.06 2.68
N TRP A 122 -3.84 -10.42 2.04
CA TRP A 122 -3.32 -9.73 0.87
C TRP A 122 -3.76 -10.45 -0.39
N LYS A 123 -4.51 -9.77 -1.26
CA LYS A 123 -4.96 -10.31 -2.53
C LYS A 123 -4.34 -9.52 -3.68
N TRP A 124 -3.69 -10.24 -4.58
CA TRP A 124 -3.19 -9.62 -5.80
C TRP A 124 -4.32 -9.55 -6.83
N VAL A 125 -4.52 -8.37 -7.41
CA VAL A 125 -5.46 -8.15 -8.49
C VAL A 125 -4.67 -7.72 -9.72
N LYS A 126 -5.00 -8.31 -10.87
CA LYS A 126 -4.29 -8.01 -12.10
C LYS A 126 -4.70 -6.63 -12.61
N GLY A 127 -3.78 -5.64 -12.45
CA GLY A 127 -3.91 -4.30 -13.00
C GLY A 127 -5.34 -3.71 -12.94
N HIS A 128 -5.62 -2.70 -13.68
CA HIS A 128 -6.92 -2.01 -13.67
C HIS A 128 -8.01 -2.82 -14.40
N ALA A 129 -8.32 -4.01 -13.91
CA ALA A 129 -9.19 -4.99 -14.57
C ALA A 129 -10.70 -4.61 -14.53
N GLY A 130 -11.04 -3.33 -14.66
CA GLY A 130 -12.40 -2.85 -14.69
C GLY A 130 -13.10 -2.82 -13.35
N VAL A 131 -12.37 -2.99 -12.25
CA VAL A 131 -12.92 -2.89 -10.90
C VAL A 131 -13.05 -1.41 -10.55
N GLU A 132 -14.26 -0.98 -10.19
CA GLU A 132 -14.57 0.43 -9.92
C GLU A 132 -13.57 1.10 -8.96
N TYR A 133 -13.26 0.44 -7.85
CA TYR A 133 -12.37 1.04 -6.84
C TYR A 133 -10.92 1.09 -7.29
N ASN A 134 -10.47 0.15 -8.15
CA ASN A 134 -9.14 0.25 -8.76
C ASN A 134 -9.05 1.47 -9.66
N GLU A 135 -10.10 1.75 -10.43
CA GLU A 135 -10.16 2.91 -11.31
C GLU A 135 -10.20 4.22 -10.52
N ILE A 136 -10.91 4.24 -9.40
CA ILE A 136 -10.95 5.40 -8.50
C ILE A 136 -9.55 5.67 -7.95
N CYS A 137 -8.86 4.64 -7.49
CA CYS A 137 -7.49 4.78 -6.97
C CYS A 137 -6.54 5.29 -8.06
N ASP A 138 -6.64 4.76 -9.27
CA ASP A 138 -5.81 5.23 -10.39
C ASP A 138 -6.07 6.70 -10.68
N SER A 139 -7.32 7.10 -10.74
CA SER A 139 -7.70 8.50 -10.99
C SER A 139 -7.14 9.44 -9.91
N LEU A 140 -7.28 9.07 -8.64
CA LEU A 140 -6.73 9.85 -7.52
C LEU A 140 -5.21 9.92 -7.60
N CYS A 141 -4.57 8.81 -7.92
CA CYS A 141 -3.13 8.74 -8.08
C CYS A 141 -2.65 9.66 -9.20
N GLN A 142 -3.31 9.66 -10.35
CA GLN A 142 -2.95 10.53 -11.48
C GLN A 142 -3.13 12.01 -11.16
N LYS A 143 -4.17 12.36 -10.42
CA LYS A 143 -4.36 13.74 -9.95
C LYS A 143 -3.19 14.20 -9.08
N GLN A 144 -2.72 13.34 -8.18
CA GLN A 144 -1.58 13.67 -7.32
C GLN A 144 -0.30 13.82 -8.13
N ILE A 145 -0.05 12.93 -9.08
CA ILE A 145 1.12 13.03 -9.95
C ILE A 145 1.11 14.38 -10.67
N ASN A 146 -0.03 14.79 -11.21
CA ASN A 146 -0.16 16.05 -11.96
C ASN A 146 0.05 17.28 -11.07
N LEU A 147 -0.31 17.20 -9.79
CA LEU A 147 -0.07 18.29 -8.84
C LEU A 147 1.41 18.57 -8.61
N PHE A 148 2.25 17.53 -8.73
CA PHE A 148 3.69 17.63 -8.43
C PHE A 148 4.57 17.69 -9.67
N LYS A 149 3.99 17.69 -10.86
CA LYS A 149 4.74 17.87 -12.10
C LYS A 149 5.27 19.29 -12.27
#